data_ac334b6706fe63d33416a61c4660d62f
#
_entry.id   ac334b6706fe63d33416a61c4660d62f
#
_cell.length_a   1.000
_cell.length_b   1.000
_cell.length_c   1.000
_cell.angle_alpha   90.00
_cell.angle_beta   90.00
_cell.angle_gamma   90.00
#
_symmetry.space_group_name_H-M   'P 1'
#
loop_
_entity.id
_entity.type
_entity.pdbx_description
1 polymer ?
#
loop_
_entity_poly.entity_id
_entity_poly.type
_entity_poly.pdbx_seq_one_letter_code
_entity_poly.pdbx_strand_id
1 'polypeptide(L)'
;GGHGGSSLAPLVMAENIEAIQKWVDISKININWQSMAEFLSELDQHKIGVNFGTFVGYGTLRRGVLGDQTRSAQPNEISQLRFLAESAIAAGAFGISTNLGTAHENSATNEEIIEILKVAKSFKVPVSHHLEDEGKNILPAIARLITLTRASGIHSHIAHFKAIGKTAWEQFPQALEMIEEAQRQKTEFTCDF
;
A
#
# COMPACT_ATOMS: atom_id res chain seq x y z
N GLY A 1 4.76 -12.00 1.48
CA GLY A 1 3.86 -11.05 2.08
C GLY A 1 3.21 -10.11 1.08
N GLY A 2 2.06 -9.56 1.44
CA GLY A 2 1.38 -8.57 0.62
C GLY A 2 2.06 -7.21 0.77
N HIS A 3 2.61 -6.71 -0.32
CA HIS A 3 3.07 -5.34 -0.44
C HIS A 3 2.82 -4.87 -1.88
N GLY A 4 3.07 -3.60 -2.18
CA GLY A 4 2.77 -3.07 -3.51
C GLY A 4 1.27 -2.86 -3.76
N GLY A 5 0.54 -2.43 -2.75
CA GLY A 5 -0.88 -2.07 -2.85
C GLY A 5 -1.87 -3.24 -2.89
N SER A 6 -1.38 -4.48 -2.98
CA SER A 6 -2.22 -5.68 -2.99
C SER A 6 -1.91 -6.60 -1.82
N SER A 7 -2.94 -7.24 -1.25
CA SER A 7 -2.83 -8.21 -0.18
C SER A 7 -3.82 -9.37 -0.36
N LEU A 8 -3.57 -10.49 0.31
CA LEU A 8 -4.44 -11.67 0.30
C LEU A 8 -5.66 -11.51 1.22
N ALA A 9 -5.71 -10.47 2.03
CA ALA A 9 -6.81 -10.11 2.92
C ALA A 9 -6.79 -8.59 3.19
N PRO A 10 -7.94 -7.97 3.47
CA PRO A 10 -9.29 -8.55 3.45
C PRO A 10 -9.83 -8.78 2.03
N LEU A 11 -10.65 -9.81 1.86
CA LEU A 11 -11.32 -10.14 0.60
C LEU A 11 -12.82 -9.87 0.75
N VAL A 12 -13.19 -8.61 0.80
CA VAL A 12 -14.56 -8.15 1.11
C VAL A 12 -15.57 -8.52 0.01
N MET A 13 -15.10 -8.64 -1.24
CA MET A 13 -15.92 -8.98 -2.41
C MET A 13 -15.27 -10.09 -3.23
N ALA A 14 -16.07 -10.83 -3.99
CA ALA A 14 -15.59 -11.89 -4.88
C ALA A 14 -14.58 -11.36 -5.93
N GLU A 15 -14.76 -10.14 -6.41
CA GLU A 15 -13.90 -9.45 -7.36
C GLU A 15 -12.48 -9.24 -6.81
N ASN A 16 -12.32 -9.16 -5.49
CA ASN A 16 -11.00 -9.09 -4.86
C ASN A 16 -10.19 -10.37 -5.09
N ILE A 17 -10.87 -11.53 -5.20
CA ILE A 17 -10.24 -12.82 -5.49
C ILE A 17 -9.66 -12.79 -6.92
N GLU A 18 -10.38 -12.26 -7.88
CA GLU A 18 -9.91 -12.12 -9.25
C GLU A 18 -8.66 -11.23 -9.34
N ALA A 19 -8.59 -10.19 -8.53
CA ALA A 19 -7.44 -9.29 -8.51
C ALA A 19 -6.14 -9.97 -8.03
N ILE A 20 -6.22 -10.98 -7.17
CA ILE A 20 -5.05 -11.73 -6.70
C ILE A 20 -4.63 -12.87 -7.64
N GLN A 21 -5.49 -13.29 -8.58
CA GLN A 21 -5.17 -14.34 -9.56
C GLN A 21 -3.90 -14.06 -10.37
N LYS A 22 -3.57 -12.80 -10.58
CA LYS A 22 -2.34 -12.41 -11.28
C LYS A 22 -1.06 -12.90 -10.59
N TRP A 23 -1.13 -13.16 -9.29
CA TRP A 23 0.03 -13.47 -8.45
C TRP A 23 -0.01 -14.88 -7.89
N VAL A 24 -1.20 -15.50 -7.86
CA VAL A 24 -1.43 -16.79 -7.22
C VAL A 24 -2.43 -17.59 -8.05
N ASP A 25 -2.11 -18.84 -8.33
CA ASP A 25 -3.07 -19.78 -8.93
C ASP A 25 -4.15 -20.15 -7.89
N ILE A 26 -5.23 -19.39 -7.88
CA ILE A 26 -6.33 -19.57 -6.93
C ILE A 26 -7.06 -20.90 -7.08
N SER A 27 -6.93 -21.57 -8.23
CA SER A 27 -7.54 -22.91 -8.43
C SER A 27 -6.96 -23.97 -7.50
N LYS A 28 -5.78 -23.71 -6.92
CA LYS A 28 -5.06 -24.59 -6.00
C LYS A 28 -5.16 -24.16 -4.53
N ILE A 29 -5.83 -23.05 -4.26
CA ILE A 29 -5.95 -22.51 -2.91
C ILE A 29 -7.42 -22.50 -2.52
N ASN A 30 -7.73 -23.12 -1.40
CA ASN A 30 -9.06 -22.97 -0.79
C ASN A 30 -9.09 -21.63 -0.03
N ILE A 31 -9.72 -20.61 -0.62
CA ILE A 31 -9.90 -19.31 -0.01
C ILE A 31 -11.16 -19.36 0.86
N ASN A 32 -10.97 -19.52 2.17
CA ASN A 32 -12.03 -19.61 3.17
C ASN A 32 -11.97 -18.45 4.18
N TRP A 33 -11.28 -17.36 3.85
CA TRP A 33 -11.18 -16.15 4.67
C TRP A 33 -11.71 -14.92 3.92
N GLN A 34 -12.29 -13.98 4.66
CA GLN A 34 -12.70 -12.67 4.18
C GLN A 34 -11.94 -11.54 4.88
N SER A 35 -11.63 -11.71 6.16
CA SER A 35 -10.91 -10.73 6.97
C SER A 35 -9.42 -11.06 7.10
N MET A 36 -8.63 -10.08 7.54
CA MET A 36 -7.22 -10.29 7.89
C MET A 36 -7.08 -11.27 9.07
N ALA A 37 -7.98 -11.21 10.05
CA ALA A 37 -7.96 -12.10 11.20
C ALA A 37 -8.15 -13.57 10.80
N GLU A 38 -9.12 -13.85 9.93
CA GLU A 38 -9.37 -15.20 9.42
C GLU A 38 -8.18 -15.69 8.60
N PHE A 39 -7.60 -14.84 7.73
CA PHE A 39 -6.41 -15.18 6.95
C PHE A 39 -5.22 -15.57 7.84
N LEU A 40 -4.92 -14.79 8.87
CA LEU A 40 -3.82 -15.08 9.79
C LEU A 40 -4.11 -16.33 10.63
N SER A 41 -5.35 -16.54 11.06
CA SER A 41 -5.78 -17.76 11.74
C SER A 41 -5.60 -19.01 10.87
N GLU A 42 -5.92 -18.92 9.59
CA GLU A 42 -5.73 -20.00 8.63
C GLU A 42 -4.25 -20.38 8.48
N LEU A 43 -3.36 -19.36 8.41
CA LEU A 43 -1.92 -19.60 8.38
C LEU A 43 -1.39 -20.27 9.64
N ASP A 44 -1.88 -19.88 10.82
CA ASP A 44 -1.49 -20.49 12.09
C ASP A 44 -1.90 -21.97 12.17
N GLN A 45 -3.07 -22.32 11.64
CA GLN A 45 -3.54 -23.70 11.59
C GLN A 45 -2.69 -24.57 10.66
N HIS A 46 -2.18 -24.03 9.57
CA HIS A 46 -1.36 -24.76 8.59
C HIS A 46 0.11 -24.91 8.99
N LYS A 47 0.54 -24.34 10.12
CA LYS A 47 1.91 -24.45 10.68
C LYS A 47 2.99 -24.25 9.61
N ILE A 48 2.98 -23.09 8.96
CA ILE A 48 3.98 -22.73 7.97
C ILE A 48 5.40 -22.75 8.55
N GLY A 49 6.37 -23.22 7.77
CA GLY A 49 7.76 -23.45 8.24
C GLY A 49 8.62 -22.18 8.39
N VAL A 50 8.05 -20.99 8.17
CA VAL A 50 8.73 -19.69 8.24
C VAL A 50 7.88 -18.69 9.01
N ASN A 51 8.53 -17.68 9.59
CA ASN A 51 7.80 -16.53 10.12
C ASN A 51 7.14 -15.77 8.96
N PHE A 52 5.89 -15.42 9.12
CA PHE A 52 5.11 -14.70 8.10
C PHE A 52 4.61 -13.37 8.65
N GLY A 53 4.68 -12.35 7.82
CA GLY A 53 4.08 -11.05 8.07
C GLY A 53 3.56 -10.46 6.77
N THR A 54 2.49 -9.69 6.86
CA THR A 54 1.88 -9.06 5.69
C THR A 54 1.46 -7.62 5.99
N PHE A 55 1.50 -6.79 4.97
CA PHE A 55 0.83 -5.51 4.95
C PHE A 55 -0.60 -5.69 4.45
N VAL A 56 -1.51 -4.79 4.83
CA VAL A 56 -2.77 -4.64 4.12
C VAL A 56 -2.59 -3.73 2.91
N GLY A 57 -3.02 -4.19 1.74
CA GLY A 57 -2.89 -3.45 0.48
C GLY A 57 -3.98 -2.40 0.32
N TYR A 58 -3.59 -1.13 0.08
CA TYR A 58 -4.54 -0.05 -0.17
C TYR A 58 -5.42 -0.33 -1.40
N GLY A 59 -4.85 -0.84 -2.49
CA GLY A 59 -5.60 -1.27 -3.66
C GLY A 59 -6.60 -2.38 -3.37
N THR A 60 -6.26 -3.32 -2.46
CA THR A 60 -7.19 -4.36 -2.01
C THR A 60 -8.35 -3.75 -1.22
N LEU A 61 -8.07 -2.81 -0.31
CA LEU A 61 -9.12 -2.08 0.42
C LEU A 61 -10.05 -1.34 -0.54
N ARG A 62 -9.48 -0.62 -1.52
CA ARG A 62 -10.27 0.12 -2.52
C ARG A 62 -11.20 -0.80 -3.31
N ARG A 63 -10.69 -1.95 -3.77
CA ARG A 63 -11.54 -2.94 -4.46
C ARG A 63 -12.63 -3.49 -3.56
N GLY A 64 -12.38 -3.64 -2.28
CA GLY A 64 -13.38 -4.08 -1.30
C GLY A 64 -14.53 -3.09 -1.10
N VAL A 65 -14.35 -1.81 -1.45
CA VAL A 65 -15.35 -0.76 -1.26
C VAL A 65 -15.91 -0.24 -2.58
N LEU A 66 -15.05 -0.06 -3.59
CA LEU A 66 -15.41 0.54 -4.88
C LEU A 66 -15.57 -0.48 -6.02
N GLY A 67 -15.26 -1.77 -5.78
CA GLY A 67 -15.14 -2.75 -6.86
C GLY A 67 -14.01 -2.34 -7.82
N ASP A 68 -14.19 -2.54 -9.11
CA ASP A 68 -13.22 -2.17 -10.15
C ASP A 68 -13.32 -0.71 -10.63
N GLN A 69 -14.08 0.13 -9.92
CA GLN A 69 -14.25 1.53 -10.32
C GLN A 69 -12.96 2.33 -10.10
N THR A 70 -12.47 2.96 -11.17
CA THR A 70 -11.28 3.83 -11.15
C THR A 70 -11.70 5.29 -10.99
N ARG A 71 -12.17 5.66 -9.82
CA ARG A 71 -12.60 7.01 -9.43
C ARG A 71 -12.17 7.33 -8.00
N SER A 72 -12.27 8.58 -7.61
CA SER A 72 -12.12 8.97 -6.21
C SER A 72 -13.23 8.39 -5.34
N ALA A 73 -12.91 8.04 -4.10
CA ALA A 73 -13.88 7.58 -3.14
C ALA A 73 -14.75 8.73 -2.60
N GLN A 74 -16.02 8.44 -2.32
CA GLN A 74 -16.92 9.36 -1.63
C GLN A 74 -16.62 9.38 -0.11
N PRO A 75 -17.05 10.40 0.64
CA PRO A 75 -16.75 10.49 2.08
C PRO A 75 -17.19 9.27 2.91
N ASN A 76 -18.32 8.66 2.58
CA ASN A 76 -18.77 7.44 3.24
C ASN A 76 -17.89 6.22 2.87
N GLU A 77 -17.39 6.16 1.63
CA GLU A 77 -16.48 5.12 1.18
C GLU A 77 -15.09 5.28 1.84
N ILE A 78 -14.61 6.51 2.00
CA ILE A 78 -13.36 6.77 2.77
C ILE A 78 -13.51 6.28 4.21
N SER A 79 -14.67 6.48 4.82
CA SER A 79 -14.94 5.96 6.17
C SER A 79 -14.90 4.42 6.23
N GLN A 80 -15.40 3.74 5.19
CA GLN A 80 -15.34 2.29 5.08
C GLN A 80 -13.90 1.81 4.85
N LEU A 81 -13.14 2.49 3.97
CA LEU A 81 -11.72 2.18 3.74
C LEU A 81 -10.91 2.29 5.03
N ARG A 82 -11.13 3.34 5.81
CA ARG A 82 -10.49 3.52 7.12
C ARG A 82 -10.82 2.38 8.07
N PHE A 83 -12.09 2.04 8.21
CA PHE A 83 -12.54 0.93 9.07
C PHE A 83 -11.88 -0.40 8.69
N LEU A 84 -11.81 -0.71 7.39
CA LEU A 84 -11.15 -1.93 6.92
C LEU A 84 -9.64 -1.92 7.19
N ALA A 85 -8.96 -0.77 7.01
CA ALA A 85 -7.54 -0.62 7.34
C ALA A 85 -7.29 -0.79 8.84
N GLU A 86 -8.09 -0.14 9.69
CA GLU A 86 -8.04 -0.26 11.15
C GLU A 86 -8.24 -1.71 11.59
N SER A 87 -9.25 -2.38 11.05
CA SER A 87 -9.57 -3.78 11.37
C SER A 87 -8.43 -4.72 10.96
N ALA A 88 -7.82 -4.51 9.79
CA ALA A 88 -6.71 -5.33 9.31
C ALA A 88 -5.44 -5.16 10.16
N ILE A 89 -5.11 -3.91 10.55
CA ILE A 89 -3.94 -3.66 11.40
C ILE A 89 -4.17 -4.20 12.81
N ALA A 90 -5.36 -3.99 13.37
CA ALA A 90 -5.73 -4.54 14.68
C ALA A 90 -5.69 -6.07 14.72
N ALA A 91 -5.95 -6.73 13.59
CA ALA A 91 -5.85 -8.18 13.44
C ALA A 91 -4.42 -8.69 13.29
N GLY A 92 -3.41 -7.83 13.08
CA GLY A 92 -2.00 -8.21 13.00
C GLY A 92 -1.30 -7.92 11.68
N ALA A 93 -1.91 -7.16 10.77
CA ALA A 93 -1.16 -6.62 9.62
C ALA A 93 -0.06 -5.67 10.11
N PHE A 94 1.15 -5.82 9.57
CA PHE A 94 2.31 -5.02 9.99
C PHE A 94 2.26 -3.55 9.56
N GLY A 95 1.35 -3.19 8.67
CA GLY A 95 1.20 -1.84 8.16
C GLY A 95 0.35 -1.82 6.89
N ILE A 96 0.45 -0.74 6.15
CA ILE A 96 -0.27 -0.53 4.88
C ILE A 96 0.74 -0.55 3.73
N SER A 97 0.36 -1.11 2.59
CA SER A 97 1.13 -0.98 1.35
C SER A 97 0.33 -0.26 0.27
N THR A 98 1.01 0.54 -0.56
CA THR A 98 0.42 1.24 -1.69
C THR A 98 1.17 0.96 -2.98
N ASN A 99 0.48 1.09 -4.11
CA ASN A 99 1.07 1.15 -5.45
C ASN A 99 0.35 2.25 -6.24
N LEU A 100 0.73 3.49 -5.99
CA LEU A 100 0.07 4.67 -6.58
C LEU A 100 0.20 4.75 -8.10
N GLY A 101 1.04 3.91 -8.72
CA GLY A 101 1.16 3.78 -10.17
C GLY A 101 0.06 2.94 -10.82
N THR A 102 -0.74 2.19 -10.05
CA THR A 102 -1.87 1.46 -10.60
C THR A 102 -3.06 2.38 -10.85
N ALA A 103 -3.80 2.15 -11.93
CA ALA A 103 -4.95 2.98 -12.29
C ALA A 103 -5.96 3.12 -11.14
N HIS A 104 -6.18 2.05 -10.40
CA HIS A 104 -7.14 2.00 -9.31
C HIS A 104 -6.71 2.86 -8.10
N GLU A 105 -5.43 2.86 -7.72
CA GLU A 105 -4.92 3.71 -6.63
C GLU A 105 -4.61 5.14 -7.11
N ASN A 106 -4.19 5.30 -8.37
CA ASN A 106 -3.89 6.61 -8.96
C ASN A 106 -5.15 7.50 -9.08
N SER A 107 -6.33 6.90 -9.19
CA SER A 107 -7.60 7.63 -9.23
C SER A 107 -8.03 8.23 -7.88
N ALA A 108 -7.32 7.90 -6.80
CA ALA A 108 -7.56 8.46 -5.47
C ALA A 108 -7.04 9.90 -5.36
N THR A 109 -7.78 10.75 -4.65
CA THR A 109 -7.27 12.07 -4.28
C THR A 109 -6.22 11.98 -3.19
N ASN A 110 -5.38 13.00 -3.05
CA ASN A 110 -4.41 13.05 -1.97
C ASN A 110 -5.10 13.03 -0.59
N GLU A 111 -6.24 13.69 -0.46
CA GLU A 111 -7.04 13.73 0.76
C GLU A 111 -7.51 12.33 1.16
N GLU A 112 -8.03 11.54 0.20
CA GLU A 112 -8.39 10.15 0.43
C GLU A 112 -7.20 9.33 0.93
N ILE A 113 -6.07 9.42 0.24
CA ILE A 113 -4.85 8.68 0.62
C ILE A 113 -4.40 9.10 2.02
N ILE A 114 -4.34 10.39 2.31
CA ILE A 114 -3.92 10.91 3.62
C ILE A 114 -4.79 10.37 4.75
N GLU A 115 -6.11 10.26 4.55
CA GLU A 115 -7.01 9.70 5.56
C GLU A 115 -6.69 8.22 5.87
N ILE A 116 -6.30 7.45 4.87
CA ILE A 116 -5.88 6.05 5.09
C ILE A 116 -4.49 5.99 5.75
N LEU A 117 -3.57 6.85 5.34
CA LEU A 117 -2.24 6.92 5.95
C LEU A 117 -2.29 7.34 7.43
N LYS A 118 -3.24 8.19 7.82
CA LYS A 118 -3.47 8.55 9.23
C LYS A 118 -3.88 7.35 10.09
N VAL A 119 -4.49 6.32 9.51
CA VAL A 119 -4.75 5.06 10.23
C VAL A 119 -3.43 4.41 10.61
N ALA A 120 -2.47 4.27 9.67
CA ALA A 120 -1.14 3.74 9.99
C ALA A 120 -0.44 4.56 11.08
N LYS A 121 -0.57 5.89 11.06
CA LYS A 121 -0.05 6.77 12.10
C LYS A 121 -0.62 6.48 13.47
N SER A 122 -1.95 6.29 13.56
CA SER A 122 -2.62 6.04 14.85
C SER A 122 -2.18 4.72 15.50
N PHE A 123 -1.90 3.71 14.69
CA PHE A 123 -1.38 2.41 15.12
C PHE A 123 0.14 2.36 15.24
N LYS A 124 0.86 3.42 14.85
CA LYS A 124 2.32 3.49 14.82
C LYS A 124 2.97 2.38 13.97
N VAL A 125 2.36 2.07 12.85
CA VAL A 125 2.87 1.08 11.89
C VAL A 125 3.40 1.77 10.63
N PRO A 126 4.39 1.16 9.93
CA PRO A 126 4.95 1.72 8.70
C PRO A 126 3.97 1.63 7.52
N VAL A 127 4.25 2.46 6.50
CA VAL A 127 3.63 2.32 5.18
C VAL A 127 4.70 2.05 4.13
N SER A 128 4.52 1.00 3.35
CA SER A 128 5.41 0.64 2.24
C SER A 128 4.81 1.12 0.93
N HIS A 129 5.55 1.92 0.18
CA HIS A 129 5.10 2.53 -1.06
C HIS A 129 5.86 1.99 -2.27
N HIS A 130 5.14 1.48 -3.27
CA HIS A 130 5.60 1.54 -4.65
C HIS A 130 5.44 2.97 -5.14
N LEU A 131 6.48 3.53 -5.76
CA LEU A 131 6.37 4.86 -6.37
C LEU A 131 5.33 4.86 -7.49
N GLU A 132 4.70 6.00 -7.69
CA GLU A 132 3.73 6.21 -8.77
C GLU A 132 4.37 6.03 -10.15
N ASP A 133 5.60 6.48 -10.31
CA ASP A 133 6.41 6.32 -11.52
C ASP A 133 7.89 6.19 -11.12
N GLU A 134 8.53 5.13 -11.58
CA GLU A 134 9.98 4.88 -11.41
C GLU A 134 10.77 5.27 -12.67
N GLY A 135 10.08 5.80 -13.68
CA GLY A 135 10.61 6.21 -14.98
C GLY A 135 10.74 7.73 -15.10
N LYS A 136 10.30 8.25 -16.23
CA LYS A 136 10.48 9.68 -16.61
C LYS A 136 9.85 10.68 -15.63
N ASN A 137 8.86 10.27 -14.82
CA ASN A 137 8.18 11.11 -13.85
C ASN A 137 8.59 10.77 -12.40
N ILE A 138 9.79 10.24 -12.19
CA ILE A 138 10.27 9.86 -10.85
C ILE A 138 10.28 11.06 -9.89
N LEU A 139 10.68 12.26 -10.32
CA LEU A 139 10.73 13.44 -9.47
C LEU A 139 9.33 13.90 -9.01
N PRO A 140 8.32 14.07 -9.90
CA PRO A 140 6.94 14.31 -9.47
C PRO A 140 6.40 13.23 -8.52
N ALA A 141 6.68 11.94 -8.78
CA ALA A 141 6.24 10.84 -7.92
C ALA A 141 6.80 10.96 -6.50
N ILE A 142 8.09 11.29 -6.36
CA ILE A 142 8.74 11.52 -5.06
C ILE A 142 8.17 12.79 -4.39
N ALA A 143 7.97 13.87 -5.12
CA ALA A 143 7.38 15.09 -4.57
C ALA A 143 5.98 14.85 -4.00
N ARG A 144 5.15 14.07 -4.71
CA ARG A 144 3.84 13.64 -4.23
C ARG A 144 3.96 12.80 -2.96
N LEU A 145 4.84 11.81 -2.95
CA LEU A 145 5.04 10.96 -1.77
C LEU A 145 5.51 11.75 -0.55
N ILE A 146 6.45 12.69 -0.72
CA ILE A 146 6.88 13.59 0.36
C ILE A 146 5.71 14.40 0.92
N THR A 147 4.84 14.91 0.04
CA THR A 147 3.63 15.65 0.43
C THR A 147 2.69 14.78 1.25
N LEU A 148 2.41 13.56 0.80
CA LEU A 148 1.55 12.61 1.51
C LEU A 148 2.13 12.23 2.88
N THR A 149 3.43 11.94 2.93
CA THR A 149 4.14 11.58 4.17
C THR A 149 4.08 12.69 5.20
N ARG A 150 4.35 13.94 4.79
CA ARG A 150 4.29 15.11 5.67
C ARG A 150 2.88 15.37 6.19
N ALA A 151 1.89 15.34 5.30
CA ALA A 151 0.50 15.62 5.66
C ALA A 151 -0.11 14.57 6.59
N SER A 152 0.31 13.32 6.48
CA SER A 152 -0.14 12.23 7.35
C SER A 152 0.73 12.01 8.58
N GLY A 153 1.99 12.46 8.56
CA GLY A 153 2.96 12.30 9.64
C GLY A 153 3.36 10.85 9.89
N ILE A 154 3.34 10.01 8.86
CA ILE A 154 3.72 8.58 8.91
C ILE A 154 5.23 8.39 8.73
N HIS A 155 5.70 7.17 9.03
CA HIS A 155 6.95 6.65 8.52
C HIS A 155 6.70 5.98 7.17
N SER A 156 7.29 6.50 6.10
CA SER A 156 7.19 5.97 4.73
C SER A 156 8.41 5.12 4.38
N HIS A 157 8.17 3.92 3.88
CA HIS A 157 9.18 3.07 3.27
C HIS A 157 8.99 3.03 1.76
N ILE A 158 10.01 3.36 0.99
CA ILE A 158 9.99 3.25 -0.47
C ILE A 158 10.51 1.86 -0.82
N ALA A 159 9.63 1.00 -1.31
CA ALA A 159 10.00 -0.35 -1.74
C ALA A 159 10.79 -0.30 -3.03
N HIS A 160 11.87 -1.11 -3.11
CA HIS A 160 12.73 -1.29 -4.30
C HIS A 160 13.03 0.03 -5.04
N PHE A 161 13.54 1.03 -4.30
CA PHE A 161 13.80 2.35 -4.83
C PHE A 161 14.81 2.29 -5.99
N LYS A 162 14.33 2.51 -7.19
CA LYS A 162 15.12 2.40 -8.42
C LYS A 162 14.67 3.42 -9.47
N ALA A 163 15.48 3.60 -10.50
CA ALA A 163 15.16 4.38 -11.67
C ALA A 163 15.10 3.50 -12.92
N ILE A 164 14.01 3.56 -13.67
CA ILE A 164 13.79 2.76 -14.86
C ILE A 164 13.94 3.63 -16.11
N GLY A 165 14.94 3.30 -16.93
CA GLY A 165 15.21 3.95 -18.19
C GLY A 165 16.14 5.17 -18.08
N LYS A 166 16.76 5.52 -19.21
CA LYS A 166 17.85 6.50 -19.28
C LYS A 166 17.48 7.87 -18.71
N THR A 167 16.29 8.37 -19.00
CA THR A 167 15.81 9.66 -18.46
C THR A 167 15.73 9.65 -16.93
N ALA A 168 15.24 8.55 -16.34
CA ALA A 168 15.17 8.43 -14.90
C ALA A 168 16.56 8.28 -14.26
N TRP A 169 17.51 7.64 -14.93
CA TRP A 169 18.90 7.55 -14.44
C TRP A 169 19.54 8.92 -14.28
N GLU A 170 19.31 9.82 -15.23
CA GLU A 170 19.81 11.19 -15.16
C GLU A 170 19.18 12.01 -14.02
N GLN A 171 17.94 11.68 -13.64
CA GLN A 171 17.20 12.33 -12.56
C GLN A 171 17.44 11.70 -11.18
N PHE A 172 18.01 10.50 -11.11
CA PHE A 172 18.12 9.73 -9.86
C PHE A 172 18.93 10.44 -8.76
N PRO A 173 20.04 11.12 -9.05
CA PRO A 173 20.74 11.91 -8.03
C PRO A 173 19.85 12.98 -7.39
N GLN A 174 19.04 13.69 -8.19
CA GLN A 174 18.10 14.67 -7.69
C GLN A 174 16.97 14.02 -6.88
N ALA A 175 16.52 12.84 -7.29
CA ALA A 175 15.53 12.06 -6.56
C ALA A 175 16.01 11.69 -5.14
N LEU A 176 17.27 11.26 -5.00
CA LEU A 176 17.92 10.99 -3.72
C LEU A 176 17.99 12.27 -2.87
N GLU A 177 18.47 13.37 -3.46
CA GLU A 177 18.57 14.65 -2.74
C GLU A 177 17.23 15.12 -2.19
N MET A 178 16.13 14.96 -2.94
CA MET A 178 14.79 15.30 -2.46
C MET A 178 14.39 14.50 -1.21
N ILE A 179 14.72 13.20 -1.16
CA ILE A 179 14.44 12.35 0.00
C ILE A 179 15.31 12.75 1.17
N GLU A 180 16.61 12.95 0.97
CA GLU A 180 17.54 13.39 2.01
C GLU A 180 17.14 14.75 2.58
N GLU A 181 16.71 15.70 1.74
CA GLU A 181 16.21 16.99 2.21
C GLU A 181 14.92 16.83 3.03
N ALA A 182 14.01 15.96 2.61
CA ALA A 182 12.83 15.65 3.41
C ALA A 182 13.19 15.04 4.77
N GLN A 183 14.21 14.17 4.84
CA GLN A 183 14.72 13.60 6.10
C GLN A 183 15.37 14.67 6.98
N ARG A 184 16.17 15.59 6.41
CA ARG A 184 16.73 16.75 7.14
C ARG A 184 15.63 17.60 7.78
N GLN A 185 14.47 17.69 7.13
CA GLN A 185 13.26 18.35 7.62
C GLN A 185 12.39 17.46 8.52
N LYS A 186 12.95 16.36 9.05
CA LYS A 186 12.29 15.41 9.97
C LYS A 186 11.10 14.65 9.37
N THR A 187 11.05 14.49 8.06
CA THR A 187 10.13 13.55 7.41
C THR A 187 10.77 12.17 7.44
N GLU A 188 10.06 11.18 7.96
CA GLU A 188 10.63 9.84 8.17
C GLU A 188 10.53 9.00 6.89
N PHE A 189 11.68 8.73 6.28
CA PHE A 189 11.81 7.83 5.11
C PHE A 189 12.83 6.73 5.35
N THR A 190 12.52 5.54 4.84
CA THR A 190 13.46 4.45 4.59
C THR A 190 13.23 3.91 3.19
N CYS A 191 14.18 3.17 2.62
CA CYS A 191 14.05 2.50 1.33
C CYS A 191 14.84 1.19 1.32
N ASP A 192 14.47 0.31 0.41
CA ASP A 192 15.27 -0.83 -0.03
C ASP A 192 15.58 -0.71 -1.55
N PHE A 193 16.52 -1.53 -2.06
CA PHE A 193 16.97 -1.51 -3.46
C PHE A 193 16.84 -2.90 -4.08
#